data_32a57724392b2b3fb0375375afe1506f
#
_entry.id   32a57724392b2b3fb0375375afe1506f
#
_cell.length_a   1.000
_cell.length_b   1.000
_cell.length_c   1.000
_cell.angle_alpha   90.00
_cell.angle_beta   90.00
_cell.angle_gamma   90.00
#
_symmetry.space_group_name_H-M   'P 1'
#
loop_
_entity.id
_entity.type
_entity.pdbx_description
1 polymer ?
#
loop_
_entity_poly.entity_id
_entity_poly.type
_entity_poly.pdbx_seq_one_letter_code
_entity_poly.pdbx_strand_id
1 'polypeptide(L)'
;MKHSPLVKWLKLSVLPPLGAALIRGVARTMRCETRGHEAVDALYREGRHAILAFWHAQQLMMLHGYRGAGTQMLISQHGDGEIIARIIARFGHQTVRGSSTRGGATALRALIKLGRSGWDLGVTPDGPKGPRQVAKLGVVQLAKATGLPIVPMVFACSKKNFLRAGIAT
;
A
#
# COMPACT_ATOMS: atom_id res chain seq x y z
N MET A 1 5.94 -6.84 -27.09
CA MET A 1 4.78 -7.62 -27.60
C MET A 1 3.52 -6.93 -27.12
N LYS A 2 2.69 -6.38 -28.00
CA LYS A 2 1.38 -5.79 -27.67
C LYS A 2 0.42 -6.96 -27.42
N HIS A 3 0.07 -7.21 -26.17
CA HIS A 3 -0.99 -8.19 -25.87
C HIS A 3 -2.30 -7.76 -26.53
N SER A 4 -3.03 -8.72 -27.12
CA SER A 4 -4.33 -8.46 -27.70
C SER A 4 -5.30 -7.83 -26.67
N PRO A 5 -6.22 -6.98 -27.07
CA PRO A 5 -7.17 -6.34 -26.14
C PRO A 5 -7.95 -7.37 -25.33
N LEU A 6 -8.26 -8.54 -25.89
CA LEU A 6 -8.93 -9.64 -25.21
C LEU A 6 -8.08 -10.22 -24.06
N VAL A 7 -6.79 -10.43 -24.28
CA VAL A 7 -5.87 -10.93 -23.24
C VAL A 7 -5.74 -9.92 -22.09
N LYS A 8 -5.67 -8.63 -22.43
CA LYS A 8 -5.62 -7.55 -21.42
C LYS A 8 -6.93 -7.52 -20.61
N TRP A 9 -8.07 -7.59 -21.28
CA TRP A 9 -9.38 -7.63 -20.63
C TRP A 9 -9.49 -8.84 -19.69
N LEU A 10 -9.14 -10.04 -20.15
CA LEU A 10 -9.19 -11.27 -19.35
C LEU A 10 -8.29 -11.18 -18.11
N LYS A 11 -7.05 -10.67 -18.27
CA LYS A 11 -6.15 -10.46 -17.14
C LYS A 11 -6.74 -9.49 -16.10
N LEU A 12 -7.34 -8.39 -16.51
CA LEU A 12 -7.92 -7.39 -15.62
C LEU A 12 -9.26 -7.81 -15.00
N SER A 13 -9.95 -8.78 -15.59
CA SER A 13 -11.21 -9.30 -15.07
C SER A 13 -11.01 -10.50 -14.12
N VAL A 14 -10.01 -11.35 -14.39
CA VAL A 14 -9.81 -12.61 -13.65
C VAL A 14 -8.75 -12.47 -12.55
N LEU A 15 -7.60 -11.88 -12.84
CA LEU A 15 -6.51 -11.82 -11.87
C LEU A 15 -6.84 -11.02 -10.61
N PRO A 16 -7.51 -9.86 -10.66
CA PRO A 16 -7.81 -9.12 -9.44
C PRO A 16 -8.74 -9.85 -8.46
N PRO A 17 -9.88 -10.44 -8.87
CA PRO A 17 -10.70 -11.21 -7.95
C PRO A 17 -10.00 -12.43 -7.40
N LEU A 18 -9.24 -13.15 -8.24
CA LEU A 18 -8.47 -14.32 -7.81
C LEU A 18 -7.38 -13.93 -6.79
N GLY A 19 -6.62 -12.86 -7.06
CA GLY A 19 -5.63 -12.32 -6.15
C GLY A 19 -6.23 -11.89 -4.81
N ALA A 20 -7.36 -11.19 -4.83
CA ALA A 20 -8.06 -10.80 -3.61
C ALA A 20 -8.60 -12.02 -2.82
N ALA A 21 -9.11 -13.04 -3.51
CA ALA A 21 -9.57 -14.28 -2.88
C ALA A 21 -8.39 -15.04 -2.23
N LEU A 22 -7.26 -15.12 -2.92
CA LEU A 22 -6.03 -15.74 -2.38
C LEU A 22 -5.55 -15.03 -1.12
N ILE A 23 -5.45 -13.69 -1.14
CA ILE A 23 -5.03 -12.90 0.01
C ILE A 23 -5.98 -13.11 1.19
N ARG A 24 -7.30 -13.11 0.96
CA ARG A 24 -8.29 -13.40 2.01
C ARG A 24 -8.18 -14.82 2.52
N GLY A 25 -7.96 -15.79 1.63
CA GLY A 25 -7.75 -17.19 2.00
C GLY A 25 -6.54 -17.34 2.92
N VAL A 26 -5.39 -16.79 2.55
CA VAL A 26 -4.18 -16.79 3.37
C VAL A 26 -4.42 -16.10 4.71
N ALA A 27 -5.06 -14.92 4.73
CA ALA A 27 -5.36 -14.22 5.97
C ALA A 27 -6.25 -15.03 6.92
N ARG A 28 -7.23 -15.77 6.40
CA ARG A 28 -8.10 -16.65 7.22
C ARG A 28 -7.36 -17.82 7.85
N THR A 29 -6.24 -18.27 7.28
CA THR A 29 -5.41 -19.33 7.85
C THR A 29 -4.43 -18.85 8.91
N MET A 30 -4.31 -17.52 9.08
CA MET A 30 -3.40 -16.90 10.03
C MET A 30 -4.15 -16.37 11.25
N ARG A 31 -3.56 -16.58 12.42
CA ARG A 31 -3.96 -15.88 13.64
C ARG A 31 -3.21 -14.57 13.72
N CYS A 32 -3.90 -13.46 13.44
CA CYS A 32 -3.30 -12.12 13.47
C CYS A 32 -3.53 -11.47 14.84
N GLU A 33 -2.46 -10.96 15.41
CA GLU A 33 -2.47 -10.12 16.60
C GLU A 33 -1.94 -8.73 16.21
N THR A 34 -2.66 -7.67 16.56
CA THR A 34 -2.21 -6.30 16.32
C THR A 34 -1.76 -5.69 17.65
N ARG A 35 -0.56 -5.12 17.66
CA ARG A 35 0.03 -4.48 18.84
C ARG A 35 0.36 -3.02 18.55
N GLY A 36 0.32 -2.16 19.55
CA GLY A 36 0.67 -0.74 19.45
C GLY A 36 -0.31 0.09 18.62
N HIS A 37 -1.57 -0.35 18.53
CA HIS A 37 -2.60 0.33 17.75
C HIS A 37 -3.29 1.47 18.53
N GLU A 38 -3.06 1.59 19.82
CA GLU A 38 -3.79 2.49 20.73
C GLU A 38 -3.67 3.96 20.31
N ALA A 39 -2.47 4.38 19.88
CA ALA A 39 -2.21 5.74 19.42
C ALA A 39 -2.94 6.05 18.10
N VAL A 40 -2.99 5.08 17.19
CA VAL A 40 -3.74 5.22 15.93
C VAL A 40 -5.24 5.23 16.18
N ASP A 41 -5.73 4.36 17.03
CA ASP A 41 -7.15 4.34 17.41
C ASP A 41 -7.56 5.64 18.11
N ALA A 42 -6.68 6.27 18.89
CA ALA A 42 -6.91 7.59 19.47
C ALA A 42 -7.03 8.67 18.38
N LEU A 43 -6.12 8.69 17.40
CA LEU A 43 -6.21 9.60 16.26
C LEU A 43 -7.53 9.47 15.51
N TYR A 44 -7.95 8.23 15.23
CA TYR A 44 -9.21 7.99 14.50
C TYR A 44 -10.46 8.38 15.30
N ARG A 45 -10.45 8.19 16.62
CA ARG A 45 -11.55 8.68 17.50
C ARG A 45 -11.66 10.20 17.50
N GLU A 46 -10.54 10.91 17.30
CA GLU A 46 -10.51 12.37 17.14
C GLU A 46 -10.86 12.84 15.73
N GLY A 47 -11.21 11.93 14.80
CA GLY A 47 -11.46 12.26 13.39
C GLY A 47 -10.20 12.67 12.62
N ARG A 48 -9.03 12.37 13.13
CA ARG A 48 -7.74 12.68 12.52
C ARG A 48 -7.29 11.53 11.62
N HIS A 49 -6.37 11.86 10.71
CA HIS A 49 -5.83 10.95 9.71
C HIS A 49 -4.33 10.78 9.87
N ALA A 50 -3.75 9.78 9.19
CA ALA A 50 -2.34 9.44 9.31
C ALA A 50 -1.71 9.04 7.97
N ILE A 51 -0.39 9.08 7.92
CA ILE A 51 0.42 8.47 6.87
C ILE A 51 0.86 7.10 7.37
N LEU A 52 0.30 6.04 6.80
CA LEU A 52 0.65 4.65 7.10
C LEU A 52 1.89 4.28 6.29
N ALA A 53 3.02 4.12 6.96
CA ALA A 53 4.31 3.83 6.35
C ALA A 53 4.70 2.37 6.62
N PHE A 54 4.85 1.58 5.57
CA PHE A 54 5.24 0.17 5.66
C PHE A 54 6.20 -0.21 4.53
N TRP A 55 7.00 -1.24 4.75
CA TRP A 55 7.97 -1.68 3.76
C TRP A 55 7.30 -2.30 2.54
N HIS A 56 7.84 -2.02 1.35
CA HIS A 56 7.28 -2.50 0.08
C HIS A 56 7.10 -4.02 0.05
N ALA A 57 8.03 -4.77 0.64
CA ALA A 57 7.95 -6.23 0.73
C ALA A 57 6.82 -6.74 1.65
N GLN A 58 6.23 -5.91 2.49
CA GLN A 58 5.19 -6.26 3.46
C GLN A 58 3.79 -5.81 3.03
N GLN A 59 3.67 -5.04 1.95
CA GLN A 59 2.44 -4.35 1.55
C GLN A 59 1.22 -5.27 1.42
N LEU A 60 1.42 -6.55 1.03
CA LEU A 60 0.33 -7.47 0.78
C LEU A 60 -0.54 -7.72 2.03
N MET A 61 0.11 -7.86 3.19
CA MET A 61 -0.58 -8.17 4.46
C MET A 61 -1.04 -6.92 5.20
N MET A 62 -0.51 -5.74 4.84
CA MET A 62 -0.90 -4.46 5.46
C MET A 62 -2.38 -4.11 5.22
N LEU A 63 -2.99 -4.64 4.15
CA LEU A 63 -4.42 -4.47 3.86
C LEU A 63 -5.34 -5.00 4.98
N HIS A 64 -4.87 -5.98 5.76
CA HIS A 64 -5.63 -6.55 6.88
C HIS A 64 -5.39 -5.83 8.21
N GLY A 65 -4.27 -5.11 8.35
CA GLY A 65 -3.93 -4.38 9.57
C GLY A 65 -4.54 -2.98 9.66
N TYR A 66 -5.17 -2.51 8.59
CA TYR A 66 -5.75 -1.18 8.57
C TYR A 66 -7.07 -1.10 9.34
N ARG A 67 -7.23 -0.06 10.14
CA ARG A 67 -8.35 0.13 11.08
C ARG A 67 -9.20 1.39 10.80
N GLY A 68 -8.83 2.19 9.81
CA GLY A 68 -9.53 3.43 9.45
C GLY A 68 -10.64 3.22 8.41
N ALA A 69 -11.24 4.32 7.95
CA ALA A 69 -12.37 4.31 7.01
C ALA A 69 -11.98 4.11 5.54
N GLY A 70 -10.70 4.27 5.18
CA GLY A 70 -10.18 4.09 3.82
C GLY A 70 -8.88 4.83 3.61
N THR A 71 -8.01 4.29 2.76
CA THR A 71 -6.71 4.89 2.46
C THR A 71 -6.56 5.23 0.99
N GLN A 72 -5.67 6.17 0.70
CA GLN A 72 -5.15 6.46 -0.62
C GLN A 72 -3.73 5.89 -0.72
N MET A 73 -3.54 4.80 -1.45
CA MET A 73 -2.25 4.13 -1.57
C MET A 73 -1.49 4.59 -2.82
N LEU A 74 -0.20 4.91 -2.64
CA LEU A 74 0.68 5.24 -3.76
C LEU A 74 1.10 3.96 -4.50
N ILE A 75 0.73 3.85 -5.78
CA ILE A 75 1.04 2.69 -6.63
C ILE A 75 1.73 3.12 -7.92
N SER A 76 2.68 2.30 -8.37
CA SER A 76 3.40 2.52 -9.63
C SER A 76 2.47 2.60 -10.85
N GLN A 77 2.86 3.41 -11.84
CA GLN A 77 2.15 3.54 -13.12
C GLN A 77 2.43 2.39 -14.10
N HIS A 78 3.29 1.43 -13.76
CA HIS A 78 3.61 0.29 -14.64
C HIS A 78 2.43 -0.67 -14.80
N GLY A 79 2.42 -1.47 -15.88
CA GLY A 79 1.28 -2.27 -16.31
C GLY A 79 0.66 -3.18 -15.24
N ASP A 80 1.47 -3.76 -14.35
CA ASP A 80 0.99 -4.60 -13.25
C ASP A 80 0.33 -3.80 -12.12
N GLY A 81 0.60 -2.50 -12.06
CA GLY A 81 -0.02 -1.59 -11.10
C GLY A 81 -1.56 -1.54 -11.21
N GLU A 82 -2.13 -1.76 -12.42
CA GLU A 82 -3.59 -1.81 -12.59
C GLU A 82 -4.21 -3.04 -11.91
N ILE A 83 -3.57 -4.20 -12.01
CA ILE A 83 -4.01 -5.43 -11.34
C ILE A 83 -3.98 -5.23 -9.82
N ILE A 84 -2.86 -4.70 -9.32
CA ILE A 84 -2.68 -4.43 -7.89
C ILE A 84 -3.71 -3.42 -7.38
N ALA A 85 -3.97 -2.34 -8.12
CA ALA A 85 -4.98 -1.35 -7.73
C ALA A 85 -6.38 -1.95 -7.64
N ARG A 86 -6.75 -2.81 -8.60
CA ARG A 86 -8.04 -3.51 -8.58
C ARG A 86 -8.13 -4.53 -7.44
N ILE A 87 -7.01 -5.16 -7.05
CA ILE A 87 -6.95 -6.01 -5.86
C ILE A 87 -7.20 -5.15 -4.61
N ILE A 88 -6.46 -4.05 -4.45
CA ILE A 88 -6.52 -3.15 -3.30
C ILE A 88 -7.91 -2.53 -3.16
N ALA A 89 -8.55 -2.14 -4.26
CA ALA A 89 -9.92 -1.63 -4.27
C ALA A 89 -10.93 -2.62 -3.67
N ARG A 90 -10.70 -3.94 -3.81
CA ARG A 90 -11.54 -4.99 -3.20
C ARG A 90 -11.41 -5.08 -1.68
N PHE A 91 -10.43 -4.42 -1.09
CA PHE A 91 -10.24 -4.27 0.35
C PHE A 91 -10.68 -2.91 0.88
N GLY A 92 -11.35 -2.09 0.06
CA GLY A 92 -11.88 -0.78 0.47
C GLY A 92 -10.87 0.37 0.38
N HIS A 93 -9.71 0.14 -0.27
CA HIS A 93 -8.69 1.17 -0.43
C HIS A 93 -8.70 1.74 -1.84
N GLN A 94 -8.29 3.00 -1.98
CA GLN A 94 -8.11 3.69 -3.25
C GLN A 94 -6.62 3.85 -3.58
N THR A 95 -6.32 4.24 -4.81
CA THR A 95 -4.93 4.33 -5.26
C THR A 95 -4.64 5.61 -6.01
N VAL A 96 -3.48 6.21 -5.70
CA VAL A 96 -2.86 7.30 -6.47
C VAL A 96 -1.74 6.71 -7.33
N ARG A 97 -1.71 7.10 -8.60
CA ARG A 97 -0.72 6.58 -9.55
C ARG A 97 0.52 7.46 -9.58
N GLY A 98 1.67 6.86 -9.37
CA GLY A 98 2.98 7.52 -9.45
C GLY A 98 4.08 6.69 -8.84
N SER A 99 5.31 7.12 -9.02
CA SER A 99 6.49 6.53 -8.36
C SER A 99 7.56 7.58 -8.17
N SER A 100 8.56 7.30 -7.32
CA SER A 100 9.69 8.19 -7.10
C SER A 100 10.52 8.51 -8.36
N THR A 101 10.36 7.73 -9.43
CA THR A 101 11.13 7.90 -10.69
C THR A 101 10.32 8.45 -11.85
N ARG A 102 9.02 8.22 -11.90
CA ARG A 102 8.14 8.72 -12.97
C ARG A 102 6.83 9.22 -12.39
N GLY A 103 6.54 10.50 -12.59
CA GLY A 103 5.34 11.14 -12.06
C GLY A 103 5.36 11.36 -10.54
N GLY A 104 6.52 11.26 -9.87
CA GLY A 104 6.66 11.37 -8.42
C GLY A 104 6.18 12.70 -7.86
N ALA A 105 6.55 13.82 -8.50
CA ALA A 105 6.10 15.15 -8.08
C ALA A 105 4.58 15.31 -8.22
N THR A 106 3.99 14.79 -9.29
CA THR A 106 2.54 14.83 -9.50
C THR A 106 1.81 13.95 -8.48
N ALA A 107 2.33 12.73 -8.24
CA ALA A 107 1.77 11.84 -7.23
C ALA A 107 1.88 12.42 -5.81
N LEU A 108 3.01 13.05 -5.48
CA LEU A 108 3.21 13.72 -4.19
C LEU A 108 2.19 14.85 -4.00
N ARG A 109 2.00 15.71 -5.03
CA ARG A 109 0.98 16.77 -4.98
C ARG A 109 -0.44 16.20 -4.79
N ALA A 110 -0.77 15.11 -5.48
CA ALA A 110 -2.06 14.44 -5.32
C ALA A 110 -2.24 13.88 -3.90
N LEU A 111 -1.22 13.24 -3.33
CA LEU A 111 -1.25 12.74 -1.96
C LEU A 111 -1.38 13.89 -0.94
N ILE A 112 -0.66 15.00 -1.14
CA ILE A 112 -0.79 16.17 -0.26
C ILE A 112 -2.23 16.69 -0.28
N LYS A 113 -2.83 16.84 -1.46
CA LYS A 113 -4.23 17.27 -1.59
C LYS A 113 -5.18 16.32 -0.85
N LEU A 114 -5.03 15.02 -1.05
CA LEU A 114 -5.86 13.99 -0.42
C LEU A 114 -5.69 13.95 1.11
N GLY A 115 -4.45 14.01 1.60
CA GLY A 115 -4.19 14.06 3.04
C GLY A 115 -4.81 15.28 3.72
N ARG A 116 -4.79 16.44 3.05
CA ARG A 116 -5.47 17.66 3.55
C ARG A 116 -7.00 17.59 3.45
N SER A 117 -7.53 16.69 2.63
CA SER A 117 -8.98 16.47 2.48
C SER A 117 -9.54 15.37 3.39
N GLY A 118 -8.78 14.92 4.38
CA GLY A 118 -9.26 13.93 5.35
C GLY A 118 -9.16 12.48 4.86
N TRP A 119 -8.03 12.12 4.22
CA TRP A 119 -7.72 10.74 3.85
C TRP A 119 -6.47 10.24 4.56
N ASP A 120 -6.50 8.98 4.98
CA ASP A 120 -5.28 8.28 5.33
C ASP A 120 -4.45 7.99 4.07
N LEU A 121 -3.14 8.08 4.19
CA LEU A 121 -2.22 7.88 3.07
C LEU A 121 -1.37 6.64 3.31
N GLY A 122 -1.42 5.66 2.39
CA GLY A 122 -0.55 4.48 2.43
C GLY A 122 0.67 4.65 1.56
N VAL A 123 1.86 4.58 2.12
CA VAL A 123 3.13 4.73 1.38
C VAL A 123 4.15 3.66 1.74
N THR A 124 4.98 3.30 0.77
CA THR A 124 6.13 2.42 0.97
C THR A 124 7.41 3.26 0.86
N PRO A 125 8.03 3.66 2.00
CA PRO A 125 9.15 4.61 2.00
C PRO A 125 10.37 4.13 1.23
N ASP A 126 10.64 2.83 1.20
CA ASP A 126 11.73 2.20 0.44
C ASP A 126 11.42 2.11 -1.07
N GLY A 127 10.14 2.02 -1.43
CA GLY A 127 9.69 1.89 -2.81
C GLY A 127 10.10 0.57 -3.49
N PRO A 128 9.63 0.34 -4.74
CA PRO A 128 9.84 -0.94 -5.43
C PRO A 128 11.29 -1.20 -5.86
N LYS A 129 12.09 -0.15 -6.00
CA LYS A 129 13.51 -0.26 -6.42
C LYS A 129 14.49 -0.30 -5.24
N GLY A 130 14.00 -0.19 -4.01
CA GLY A 130 14.84 -0.17 -2.81
C GLY A 130 15.79 1.02 -2.71
N PRO A 131 16.85 0.93 -1.90
CA PRO A 131 17.25 -0.22 -1.08
C PRO A 131 16.17 -0.68 -0.10
N ARG A 132 16.09 -2.00 0.17
CA ARG A 132 15.07 -2.56 1.06
C ARG A 132 15.22 -2.00 2.48
N GLN A 133 14.10 -1.63 3.08
CA GLN A 133 14.04 -1.11 4.45
C GLN A 133 14.90 0.13 4.70
N VAL A 134 15.12 0.94 3.64
CA VAL A 134 15.74 2.25 3.74
C VAL A 134 14.72 3.30 3.37
N ALA A 135 14.31 4.09 4.35
CA ALA A 135 13.27 5.11 4.14
C ALA A 135 13.82 6.29 3.33
N LYS A 136 13.13 6.64 2.26
CA LYS A 136 13.40 7.82 1.44
C LYS A 136 12.70 9.06 2.00
N LEU A 137 13.25 10.22 1.74
CA LEU A 137 12.75 11.50 2.25
C LEU A 137 11.30 11.85 1.84
N GLY A 138 10.76 11.20 0.82
CA GLY A 138 9.42 11.49 0.30
C GLY A 138 8.30 11.36 1.35
N VAL A 139 8.39 10.41 2.27
CA VAL A 139 7.41 10.25 3.36
C VAL A 139 7.49 11.39 4.38
N VAL A 140 8.69 11.89 4.67
CA VAL A 140 8.91 13.02 5.58
C VAL A 140 8.41 14.32 4.95
N GLN A 141 8.68 14.53 3.65
CA GLN A 141 8.17 15.67 2.90
C GLN A 141 6.64 15.67 2.84
N LEU A 142 6.04 14.49 2.67
CA LEU A 142 4.59 14.33 2.69
C LEU A 142 4.01 14.70 4.07
N ALA A 143 4.59 14.20 5.15
CA ALA A 143 4.18 14.54 6.51
C ALA A 143 4.29 16.04 6.79
N LYS A 144 5.42 16.65 6.43
CA LYS A 144 5.62 18.11 6.57
C LYS A 144 4.59 18.91 5.79
N ALA A 145 4.24 18.49 4.57
CA ALA A 145 3.32 19.21 3.70
C ALA A 145 1.85 19.03 4.09
N THR A 146 1.49 17.91 4.73
CA THR A 146 0.10 17.59 5.12
C THR A 146 -0.20 17.91 6.59
N GLY A 147 0.82 17.93 7.46
CA GLY A 147 0.65 17.96 8.92
C GLY A 147 0.23 16.61 9.52
N LEU A 148 0.12 15.55 8.72
CA LEU A 148 -0.29 14.24 9.19
C LEU A 148 0.85 13.50 9.90
N PRO A 149 0.60 12.81 11.01
CA PRO A 149 1.59 11.97 11.66
C PRO A 149 1.94 10.76 10.79
N ILE A 150 3.20 10.32 10.87
CA ILE A 150 3.64 9.06 10.25
C ILE A 150 3.44 7.93 11.26
N VAL A 151 2.69 6.92 10.86
CA VAL A 151 2.47 5.69 11.63
C VAL A 151 3.21 4.55 10.95
N PRO A 152 4.34 4.10 11.50
CA PRO A 152 5.04 2.93 10.98
C PRO A 152 4.23 1.67 11.24
N MET A 153 4.06 0.85 10.20
CA MET A 153 3.40 -0.45 10.30
C MET A 153 4.35 -1.56 9.88
N VAL A 154 4.37 -2.64 10.65
CA VAL A 154 5.22 -3.80 10.37
C VAL A 154 4.40 -5.07 10.50
N PHE A 155 4.62 -6.00 9.58
CA PHE A 155 4.07 -7.33 9.64
C PHE A 155 5.18 -8.35 9.92
N ALA A 156 4.96 -9.22 10.92
CA ALA A 156 5.86 -10.32 11.26
C ALA A 156 5.09 -11.64 11.33
N CYS A 157 5.71 -12.73 10.89
CA CYS A 157 5.17 -14.09 11.00
C CYS A 157 5.99 -14.90 11.98
N SER A 158 5.35 -15.74 12.79
CA SER A 158 6.00 -16.70 13.69
C SER A 158 6.74 -17.81 12.93
N LYS A 159 6.21 -18.21 11.75
CA LYS A 159 6.87 -19.17 10.82
C LYS A 159 7.31 -18.41 9.56
N LYS A 160 8.61 -18.32 9.34
CA LYS A 160 9.19 -17.69 8.15
C LYS A 160 9.47 -18.77 7.11
N ASN A 161 8.51 -19.12 6.27
CA ASN A 161 8.80 -19.81 5.02
C ASN A 161 9.15 -18.75 3.98
N PHE A 162 10.45 -18.53 3.75
CA PHE A 162 10.91 -17.70 2.66
C PHE A 162 10.69 -18.44 1.34
N LEU A 163 9.61 -18.13 0.64
CA LEU A 163 9.65 -18.24 -0.80
C LEU A 163 10.73 -17.24 -1.25
N ARG A 164 11.91 -17.75 -1.60
CA ARG A 164 12.90 -16.99 -2.36
C ARG A 164 12.30 -16.71 -3.74
N ALA A 165 11.51 -15.67 -3.84
CA ALA A 165 11.27 -15.04 -5.12
C ALA A 165 12.64 -14.51 -5.55
N GLY A 166 13.24 -15.15 -6.56
CA GLY A 166 14.51 -14.75 -7.14
C GLY A 166 14.38 -13.31 -7.63
N ILE A 167 14.89 -12.39 -6.83
CA ILE A 167 15.23 -11.06 -7.33
C ILE A 167 16.67 -11.23 -7.78
N ALA A 168 16.84 -11.34 -9.12
CA ALA A 168 18.14 -11.22 -9.74
C ALA A 168 18.80 -9.93 -9.25
N THR A 169 20.01 -10.09 -8.79
CA THR A 169 20.99 -9.03 -8.49
C THR A 169 21.21 -8.14 -9.71
#